data_ed7f98bc70867f6ecc8fc9966dcd8ef7
#
_entry.id   ed7f98bc70867f6ecc8fc9966dcd8ef7
#
_cell.length_a   1.000
_cell.length_b   1.000
_cell.length_c   1.000
_cell.angle_alpha   90.00
_cell.angle_beta   90.00
_cell.angle_gamma   90.00
#
_symmetry.space_group_name_H-M   'P 1'
#
loop_
_entity.id
_entity.type
_entity.pdbx_description
1 polymer ?
#
loop_
_entity_poly.entity_id
_entity_poly.type
_entity_poly.pdbx_seq_one_letter_code
_entity_poly.pdbx_strand_id
1 'polypeptide(L)'
;MEMRKSTIISVTSVKGGSGKTINLLNLAGVYHKMGKKVLIIDLDLYSGDVSAILNANNSKDIYNIFEDITNNNFKSIDNYIVNYNNSIDIIAAPKDPRYASKVNGNLISVILTKSENMYDVILIDTNHVLNVNNLIAFDKSSYILYVINNNSMNLKSMKTMASIFNNIGKDNYKILLYEATNSIRGFYSELDIKTILKRNVDYTIPNTFFIKNIDKYILKGEILTLNKGYKMNKKVMNIYNSLALSLLEQVKYEK
;
A
#
# COMPACT_ATOMS: atom_id res chain seq x y z
N MET A 1 -24.43 3.66 18.35
CA MET A 1 -23.42 4.24 17.45
C MET A 1 -22.78 3.07 16.73
N GLU A 2 -23.10 2.87 15.46
CA GLU A 2 -22.43 1.81 14.69
C GLU A 2 -20.93 2.11 14.67
N MET A 3 -20.12 1.17 15.14
CA MET A 3 -18.66 1.30 15.07
C MET A 3 -18.27 1.29 13.59
N ARG A 4 -17.71 2.40 13.12
CA ARG A 4 -17.28 2.55 11.73
C ARG A 4 -16.05 1.67 11.51
N LYS A 5 -16.23 0.60 10.75
CA LYS A 5 -15.16 -0.33 10.40
C LYS A 5 -14.13 0.36 9.50
N SER A 6 -12.83 0.13 9.74
CA SER A 6 -11.75 0.65 8.89
C SER A 6 -11.89 0.18 7.44
N THR A 7 -11.56 1.05 6.48
CA THR A 7 -11.31 0.64 5.10
C THR A 7 -9.90 0.06 5.00
N ILE A 8 -9.78 -1.23 4.70
CA ILE A 8 -8.50 -1.92 4.55
C ILE A 8 -8.13 -1.94 3.06
N ILE A 9 -6.93 -1.48 2.72
CA ILE A 9 -6.43 -1.39 1.35
C ILE A 9 -5.05 -2.04 1.28
N SER A 10 -4.93 -3.13 0.54
CA SER A 10 -3.63 -3.72 0.21
C SER A 10 -3.05 -3.07 -1.04
N VAL A 11 -1.81 -2.58 -0.94
CA VAL A 11 -1.07 -2.05 -2.08
C VAL A 11 -0.02 -3.07 -2.49
N THR A 12 -0.07 -3.49 -3.73
CA THR A 12 0.78 -4.56 -4.27
C THR A 12 1.25 -4.25 -5.69
N SER A 13 2.05 -5.15 -6.26
CA SER A 13 2.48 -5.07 -7.66
C SER A 13 2.69 -6.47 -8.21
N VAL A 14 2.83 -6.56 -9.53
CA VAL A 14 3.18 -7.81 -10.20
C VAL A 14 4.69 -8.00 -10.38
N LYS A 15 5.48 -6.96 -10.08
CA LYS A 15 6.96 -6.95 -10.15
C LYS A 15 7.54 -6.00 -9.12
N GLY A 16 8.74 -6.30 -8.65
CA GLY A 16 9.52 -5.39 -7.80
C GLY A 16 9.85 -4.06 -8.51
N GLY A 17 10.08 -3.01 -7.75
CA GLY A 17 10.49 -1.69 -8.28
C GLY A 17 9.38 -0.91 -9.00
N SER A 18 8.12 -1.30 -8.87
CA SER A 18 6.98 -0.62 -9.51
C SER A 18 6.54 0.67 -8.83
N GLY A 19 7.08 0.98 -7.65
CA GLY A 19 6.71 2.17 -6.87
C GLY A 19 5.58 1.95 -5.86
N LYS A 20 5.31 0.71 -5.44
CA LYS A 20 4.28 0.37 -4.44
C LYS A 20 4.35 1.26 -3.21
N THR A 21 5.44 1.16 -2.46
CA THR A 21 5.66 1.84 -1.19
C THR A 21 5.52 3.37 -1.33
N ILE A 22 6.10 3.96 -2.38
CA ILE A 22 5.98 5.41 -2.64
C ILE A 22 4.52 5.81 -2.88
N ASN A 23 3.75 5.03 -3.64
CA ASN A 23 2.34 5.33 -3.89
C ASN A 23 1.48 5.10 -2.64
N LEU A 24 1.77 4.07 -1.85
CA LEU A 24 1.13 3.84 -0.55
C LEU A 24 1.36 5.02 0.40
N LEU A 25 2.59 5.49 0.54
CA LEU A 25 2.92 6.63 1.39
C LEU A 25 2.24 7.92 0.92
N ASN A 26 2.18 8.14 -0.39
CA ASN A 26 1.45 9.28 -0.95
C ASN A 26 -0.05 9.21 -0.67
N LEU A 27 -0.67 8.02 -0.73
CA LEU A 27 -2.06 7.81 -0.32
C LEU A 27 -2.25 8.08 1.17
N ALA A 28 -1.35 7.61 2.03
CA ALA A 28 -1.40 7.89 3.47
C ALA A 28 -1.40 9.40 3.73
N GLY A 29 -0.54 10.15 3.03
CA GLY A 29 -0.50 11.61 3.13
C GLY A 29 -1.78 12.29 2.63
N VAL A 30 -2.42 11.76 1.60
CA VAL A 30 -3.72 12.27 1.13
C VAL A 30 -4.82 12.00 2.16
N TYR A 31 -4.90 10.79 2.72
CA TYR A 31 -5.86 10.47 3.78
C TYR A 31 -5.64 11.33 5.03
N HIS A 32 -4.39 11.59 5.42
CA HIS A 32 -4.09 12.57 6.47
C HIS A 32 -4.70 13.95 6.16
N LYS A 33 -4.52 14.47 4.94
CA LYS A 33 -5.12 15.74 4.51
C LYS A 33 -6.65 15.74 4.51
N MET A 34 -7.26 14.56 4.35
CA MET A 34 -8.72 14.36 4.46
C MET A 34 -9.18 14.21 5.92
N GLY A 35 -8.30 14.38 6.91
CA GLY A 35 -8.60 14.24 8.34
C GLY A 35 -8.81 12.79 8.79
N LYS A 36 -8.29 11.80 8.04
CA LYS A 36 -8.39 10.38 8.36
C LYS A 36 -7.24 9.93 9.24
N LYS A 37 -7.54 9.05 10.21
CA LYS A 37 -6.54 8.32 10.97
C LYS A 37 -6.10 7.09 10.18
N VAL A 38 -4.82 6.96 9.89
CA VAL A 38 -4.25 5.96 8.98
C VAL A 38 -3.27 5.07 9.73
N LEU A 39 -3.41 3.75 9.56
CA LEU A 39 -2.38 2.78 9.93
C LEU A 39 -1.71 2.26 8.67
N ILE A 40 -0.39 2.24 8.64
CA ILE A 40 0.40 1.54 7.63
C ILE A 40 0.95 0.26 8.26
N ILE A 41 0.71 -0.88 7.60
CA ILE A 41 1.28 -2.18 7.99
C ILE A 41 2.25 -2.61 6.89
N ASP A 42 3.53 -2.74 7.23
CA ASP A 42 4.56 -3.18 6.30
C ASP A 42 4.64 -4.72 6.28
N LEU A 43 4.10 -5.33 5.23
CA LEU A 43 4.18 -6.76 4.94
C LEU A 43 5.20 -7.10 3.84
N ASP A 44 6.02 -6.14 3.40
CA ASP A 44 7.24 -6.46 2.64
C ASP A 44 8.35 -6.89 3.62
N LEU A 45 8.10 -8.02 4.27
CA LEU A 45 8.79 -8.48 5.48
C LEU A 45 10.30 -8.67 5.34
N TYR A 46 10.79 -8.78 4.11
CA TYR A 46 12.22 -8.98 3.82
C TYR A 46 12.94 -7.66 3.50
N SER A 47 12.23 -6.67 3.00
CA SER A 47 12.79 -5.36 2.63
C SER A 47 12.60 -4.30 3.73
N GLY A 48 11.40 -4.23 4.33
CA GLY A 48 11.10 -3.29 5.41
C GLY A 48 11.18 -1.82 4.99
N ASP A 49 10.74 -1.50 3.77
CA ASP A 49 10.99 -0.20 3.14
C ASP A 49 10.24 0.96 3.80
N VAL A 50 9.05 0.73 4.40
CA VAL A 50 8.23 1.80 4.99
C VAL A 50 8.96 2.54 6.10
N SER A 51 9.50 1.79 7.07
CA SER A 51 10.24 2.37 8.20
C SER A 51 11.50 3.09 7.74
N ALA A 52 12.22 2.49 6.79
CA ALA A 52 13.46 3.06 6.25
C ALA A 52 13.18 4.38 5.50
N ILE A 53 12.14 4.42 4.64
CA ILE A 53 11.76 5.62 3.88
C ILE A 53 11.29 6.75 4.80
N LEU A 54 10.58 6.42 5.89
CA LEU A 54 10.01 7.41 6.80
C LEU A 54 10.93 7.79 7.96
N ASN A 55 12.15 7.23 8.03
CA ASN A 55 13.06 7.39 9.17
C ASN A 55 12.34 7.07 10.50
N ALA A 56 11.43 6.10 10.47
CA ALA A 56 10.65 5.72 11.62
C ALA A 56 11.48 4.89 12.59
N ASN A 57 11.83 5.48 13.73
CA ASN A 57 12.61 4.78 14.76
C ASN A 57 11.66 3.91 15.62
N ASN A 58 11.51 2.66 15.22
CA ASN A 58 10.67 1.69 15.93
C ASN A 58 11.49 0.92 16.97
N SER A 59 11.04 0.91 18.22
CA SER A 59 11.58 0.03 19.27
C SER A 59 11.13 -1.41 19.07
N LYS A 60 9.89 -1.61 18.59
CA LYS A 60 9.26 -2.89 18.29
C LYS A 60 8.74 -2.93 16.85
N ASP A 61 8.61 -4.13 16.31
CA ASP A 61 8.14 -4.41 14.95
C ASP A 61 7.11 -5.57 14.94
N ILE A 62 6.66 -5.97 13.76
CA ILE A 62 5.65 -7.02 13.59
C ILE A 62 6.08 -8.37 14.16
N TYR A 63 7.40 -8.68 14.17
CA TYR A 63 7.92 -9.91 14.78
C TYR A 63 7.75 -9.90 16.31
N ASN A 64 7.92 -8.76 16.96
CA ASN A 64 7.69 -8.66 18.41
C ASN A 64 6.22 -8.90 18.79
N ILE A 65 5.26 -8.60 17.90
CA ILE A 65 3.84 -8.98 18.11
C ILE A 65 3.72 -10.51 18.14
N PHE A 66 4.35 -11.21 17.18
CA PHE A 66 4.39 -12.68 17.14
C PHE A 66 5.01 -13.26 18.41
N GLU A 67 6.16 -12.74 18.82
CA GLU A 67 6.90 -13.18 19.98
C GLU A 67 6.10 -13.01 21.28
N ASP A 68 5.52 -11.83 21.49
CA ASP A 68 4.72 -11.52 22.67
C ASP A 68 3.40 -12.32 22.72
N ILE A 69 2.77 -12.61 21.56
CA ILE A 69 1.59 -13.50 21.50
C ILE A 69 2.00 -14.93 21.88
N THR A 70 3.11 -15.43 21.32
CA THR A 70 3.60 -16.80 21.58
C THR A 70 3.95 -17.00 23.04
N ASN A 71 4.48 -15.98 23.70
CA ASN A 71 4.90 -15.99 25.10
C ASN A 71 3.78 -15.54 26.08
N ASN A 72 2.54 -15.34 25.61
CA ASN A 72 1.41 -14.82 26.40
C ASN A 72 1.68 -13.44 27.06
N ASN A 73 2.53 -12.62 26.44
CA ASN A 73 2.91 -11.28 26.91
C ASN A 73 2.19 -10.15 26.14
N PHE A 74 1.42 -10.50 25.10
CA PHE A 74 0.69 -9.50 24.29
C PHE A 74 -0.38 -8.79 25.13
N LYS A 75 -0.27 -7.45 25.22
CA LYS A 75 -1.23 -6.62 25.97
C LYS A 75 -2.12 -5.79 25.05
N SER A 76 -1.52 -4.99 24.18
CA SER A 76 -2.23 -4.12 23.23
C SER A 76 -1.40 -3.94 21.97
N ILE A 77 -2.09 -3.71 20.85
CA ILE A 77 -1.46 -3.41 19.56
C ILE A 77 -0.68 -2.07 19.61
N ASP A 78 -1.11 -1.13 20.45
CA ASP A 78 -0.48 0.18 20.61
C ASP A 78 1.00 0.10 20.97
N ASN A 79 1.41 -0.97 21.65
CA ASN A 79 2.81 -1.19 22.08
C ASN A 79 3.78 -1.42 20.92
N TYR A 80 3.27 -1.63 19.69
CA TYR A 80 4.05 -1.95 18.49
C TYR A 80 3.90 -0.90 17.41
N ILE A 81 3.14 0.15 17.70
CA ILE A 81 2.86 1.25 16.78
C ILE A 81 3.94 2.31 16.89
N VAL A 82 4.40 2.77 15.74
CA VAL A 82 5.30 3.93 15.62
C VAL A 82 4.50 5.07 15.02
N ASN A 83 4.44 6.20 15.72
CA ASN A 83 3.77 7.40 15.23
C ASN A 83 4.68 8.14 14.25
N TYR A 84 4.24 8.32 13.01
CA TYR A 84 4.89 9.19 12.04
C TYR A 84 4.47 10.65 12.24
N ASN A 85 3.18 10.87 12.47
CA ASN A 85 2.62 12.18 12.83
C ASN A 85 1.32 11.99 13.63
N ASN A 86 0.52 13.04 13.78
CA ASN A 86 -0.72 13.01 14.59
C ASN A 86 -1.84 12.11 14.03
N SER A 87 -1.73 11.58 12.83
CA SER A 87 -2.77 10.71 12.24
C SER A 87 -2.24 9.59 11.33
N ILE A 88 -0.93 9.46 11.17
CA ILE A 88 -0.31 8.34 10.44
C ILE A 88 0.56 7.56 11.40
N ASP A 89 0.20 6.31 11.59
CA ASP A 89 0.86 5.34 12.43
C ASP A 89 1.39 4.17 11.59
N ILE A 90 2.41 3.46 12.09
CA ILE A 90 3.11 2.40 11.36
C ILE A 90 3.27 1.18 12.26
N ILE A 91 2.99 -0.01 11.73
CA ILE A 91 3.53 -1.29 12.21
C ILE A 91 4.61 -1.72 11.21
N ALA A 92 5.85 -1.71 11.66
CA ALA A 92 7.02 -1.95 10.83
C ALA A 92 7.21 -3.44 10.51
N ALA A 93 7.80 -3.76 9.37
CA ALA A 93 8.34 -5.07 9.07
C ALA A 93 9.45 -5.46 10.06
N PRO A 94 9.81 -6.76 10.17
CA PRO A 94 10.89 -7.19 11.05
C PRO A 94 12.19 -6.44 10.76
N LYS A 95 12.87 -5.93 11.78
CA LYS A 95 14.21 -5.33 11.65
C LYS A 95 15.23 -6.33 11.11
N ASP A 96 15.08 -7.58 11.50
CA ASP A 96 15.91 -8.69 11.03
C ASP A 96 15.07 -9.53 10.05
N PRO A 97 15.43 -9.53 8.75
CA PRO A 97 14.68 -10.27 7.73
C PRO A 97 14.65 -11.78 7.97
N ARG A 98 15.53 -12.33 8.81
CA ARG A 98 15.51 -13.76 9.22
C ARG A 98 14.21 -14.11 9.95
N TYR A 99 13.56 -13.16 10.59
CA TYR A 99 12.29 -13.35 11.29
C TYR A 99 11.06 -13.21 10.40
N ALA A 100 11.22 -12.83 9.13
CA ALA A 100 10.11 -12.70 8.18
C ALA A 100 9.26 -13.98 8.08
N SER A 101 9.88 -15.16 8.14
CA SER A 101 9.21 -16.46 8.10
C SER A 101 8.35 -16.78 9.34
N LYS A 102 8.53 -16.06 10.44
CA LYS A 102 7.71 -16.21 11.67
C LYS A 102 6.38 -15.45 11.55
N VAL A 103 6.32 -14.43 10.72
CA VAL A 103 5.09 -13.69 10.44
C VAL A 103 4.21 -14.53 9.52
N ASN A 104 3.06 -14.95 10.04
CA ASN A 104 2.12 -15.81 9.33
C ASN A 104 0.73 -15.18 9.23
N GLY A 105 -0.15 -15.81 8.46
CA GLY A 105 -1.49 -15.27 8.20
C GLY A 105 -2.37 -15.11 9.43
N ASN A 106 -2.21 -15.97 10.45
CA ASN A 106 -2.95 -15.85 11.71
C ASN A 106 -2.56 -14.56 12.43
N LEU A 107 -1.26 -14.24 12.47
CA LEU A 107 -0.76 -13.01 13.06
C LEU A 107 -1.33 -11.79 12.31
N ILE A 108 -1.34 -11.80 10.97
CA ILE A 108 -1.90 -10.73 10.16
C ILE A 108 -3.37 -10.52 10.48
N SER A 109 -4.14 -11.61 10.59
CA SER A 109 -5.57 -11.55 10.95
C SER A 109 -5.78 -10.94 12.33
N VAL A 110 -4.95 -11.29 13.31
CA VAL A 110 -5.00 -10.72 14.67
C VAL A 110 -4.69 -9.21 14.63
N ILE A 111 -3.64 -8.80 13.93
CA ILE A 111 -3.25 -7.39 13.82
C ILE A 111 -4.41 -6.58 13.21
N LEU A 112 -4.97 -7.03 12.08
CA LEU A 112 -6.08 -6.35 11.41
C LEU A 112 -7.30 -6.24 12.33
N THR A 113 -7.70 -7.33 12.98
CA THR A 113 -8.85 -7.33 13.91
C THR A 113 -8.65 -6.37 15.09
N LYS A 114 -7.44 -6.31 15.65
CA LYS A 114 -7.14 -5.42 16.78
C LYS A 114 -7.05 -3.94 16.36
N SER A 115 -6.73 -3.66 15.09
CA SER A 115 -6.56 -2.30 14.57
C SER A 115 -7.84 -1.74 13.93
N GLU A 116 -8.78 -2.58 13.51
CA GLU A 116 -9.92 -2.25 12.64
C GLU A 116 -10.83 -1.12 13.17
N ASN A 117 -10.96 -0.98 14.50
CA ASN A 117 -11.78 0.06 15.12
C ASN A 117 -10.98 1.29 15.58
N MET A 118 -9.66 1.29 15.37
CA MET A 118 -8.75 2.35 15.83
C MET A 118 -8.42 3.37 14.74
N TYR A 119 -8.63 2.99 13.47
CA TYR A 119 -8.25 3.77 12.29
C TYR A 119 -9.40 3.89 11.31
N ASP A 120 -9.43 4.99 10.53
CA ASP A 120 -10.36 5.13 9.40
C ASP A 120 -9.89 4.29 8.20
N VAL A 121 -8.57 4.24 7.98
CA VAL A 121 -7.94 3.55 6.85
C VAL A 121 -6.75 2.73 7.35
N ILE A 122 -6.66 1.49 6.88
CA ILE A 122 -5.48 0.64 7.06
C ILE A 122 -4.87 0.37 5.68
N LEU A 123 -3.65 0.82 5.47
CA LEU A 123 -2.86 0.58 4.25
C LEU A 123 -1.86 -0.54 4.51
N ILE A 124 -1.87 -1.56 3.67
CA ILE A 124 -0.96 -2.70 3.79
C ILE A 124 0.03 -2.64 2.61
N ASP A 125 1.32 -2.43 2.90
CA ASP A 125 2.38 -2.56 1.89
C ASP A 125 2.78 -4.03 1.77
N THR A 126 2.58 -4.64 0.60
CA THR A 126 2.90 -6.05 0.37
C THR A 126 4.06 -6.18 -0.60
N ASN A 127 4.78 -7.30 -0.58
CA ASN A 127 5.69 -7.63 -1.67
C ASN A 127 4.91 -8.08 -2.93
N HIS A 128 5.63 -8.35 -4.02
CA HIS A 128 5.04 -8.73 -5.31
C HIS A 128 4.76 -10.25 -5.45
N VAL A 129 5.03 -11.04 -4.40
CA VAL A 129 4.88 -12.49 -4.44
C VAL A 129 3.50 -12.88 -3.89
N LEU A 130 2.79 -13.76 -4.59
CA LEU A 130 1.54 -14.36 -4.10
C LEU A 130 1.84 -15.45 -3.07
N ASN A 131 2.22 -15.04 -1.87
CA ASN A 131 2.37 -15.93 -0.72
C ASN A 131 1.10 -15.92 0.16
N VAL A 132 1.04 -16.83 1.12
CA VAL A 132 -0.12 -16.97 2.01
C VAL A 132 -0.42 -15.67 2.78
N ASN A 133 0.61 -14.95 3.22
CA ASN A 133 0.44 -13.69 3.96
C ASN A 133 -0.25 -12.62 3.11
N ASN A 134 0.20 -12.45 1.86
CA ASN A 134 -0.41 -11.51 0.92
C ASN A 134 -1.85 -11.92 0.55
N LEU A 135 -2.10 -13.22 0.36
CA LEU A 135 -3.45 -13.71 0.07
C LEU A 135 -4.42 -13.39 1.22
N ILE A 136 -3.99 -13.60 2.47
CA ILE A 136 -4.80 -13.25 3.65
C ILE A 136 -5.03 -11.74 3.74
N ALA A 137 -4.01 -10.93 3.48
CA ALA A 137 -4.17 -9.48 3.42
C ALA A 137 -5.18 -9.07 2.34
N PHE A 138 -5.11 -9.68 1.14
CA PHE A 138 -6.05 -9.41 0.05
C PHE A 138 -7.49 -9.83 0.38
N ASP A 139 -7.69 -10.95 1.07
CA ASP A 139 -9.03 -11.42 1.46
C ASP A 139 -9.66 -10.53 2.53
N LYS A 140 -8.86 -9.91 3.39
CA LYS A 140 -9.31 -8.95 4.39
C LYS A 140 -9.47 -7.53 3.86
N SER A 141 -8.96 -7.24 2.66
CA SER A 141 -8.98 -5.90 2.08
C SER A 141 -10.31 -5.56 1.43
N SER A 142 -10.80 -4.35 1.70
CA SER A 142 -11.91 -3.73 0.95
C SER A 142 -11.51 -3.53 -0.52
N TYR A 143 -10.24 -3.14 -0.75
CA TYR A 143 -9.66 -2.98 -2.08
C TYR A 143 -8.21 -3.45 -2.14
N ILE A 144 -7.82 -3.94 -3.32
CA ILE A 144 -6.43 -4.24 -3.67
C ILE A 144 -5.99 -3.23 -4.74
N LEU A 145 -4.96 -2.43 -4.47
CA LEU A 145 -4.36 -1.51 -5.43
C LEU A 145 -3.12 -2.14 -6.06
N TYR A 146 -3.21 -2.50 -7.33
CA TYR A 146 -2.05 -2.93 -8.12
C TYR A 146 -1.32 -1.74 -8.71
N VAL A 147 -0.06 -1.54 -8.32
CA VAL A 147 0.84 -0.55 -8.91
C VAL A 147 1.69 -1.23 -9.98
N ILE A 148 1.57 -0.77 -11.22
CA ILE A 148 2.29 -1.30 -12.38
C ILE A 148 3.03 -0.21 -13.14
N ASN A 149 4.08 -0.59 -13.88
CA ASN A 149 4.79 0.31 -14.78
C ASN A 149 4.43 0.04 -16.24
N ASN A 150 4.65 1.04 -17.10
CA ASN A 150 4.44 0.97 -18.54
C ASN A 150 5.60 0.21 -19.21
N ASN A 151 5.66 -1.09 -19.01
CA ASN A 151 6.57 -2.01 -19.71
C ASN A 151 5.93 -3.38 -19.92
N SER A 152 6.46 -4.15 -20.88
CA SER A 152 5.87 -5.42 -21.30
C SER A 152 5.76 -6.45 -20.17
N MET A 153 6.73 -6.51 -19.26
CA MET A 153 6.72 -7.51 -18.17
C MET A 153 5.63 -7.22 -17.15
N ASN A 154 5.47 -5.94 -16.74
CA ASN A 154 4.38 -5.54 -15.85
C ASN A 154 3.02 -5.78 -16.48
N LEU A 155 2.83 -5.37 -17.75
CA LEU A 155 1.54 -5.51 -18.43
C LEU A 155 1.14 -6.99 -18.64
N LYS A 156 2.08 -7.85 -19.07
CA LYS A 156 1.81 -9.29 -19.22
C LYS A 156 1.48 -9.95 -17.88
N SER A 157 2.23 -9.64 -16.82
CA SER A 157 1.98 -10.21 -15.49
C SER A 157 0.65 -9.71 -14.93
N MET A 158 0.31 -8.42 -15.12
CA MET A 158 -0.98 -7.87 -14.67
C MET A 158 -2.17 -8.47 -15.45
N LYS A 159 -2.01 -8.72 -16.75
CA LYS A 159 -3.02 -9.46 -17.53
C LYS A 159 -3.31 -10.82 -16.92
N THR A 160 -2.27 -11.57 -16.54
CA THR A 160 -2.42 -12.87 -15.89
C THR A 160 -3.17 -12.74 -14.56
N MET A 161 -2.80 -11.76 -13.73
CA MET A 161 -3.50 -11.50 -12.47
C MET A 161 -4.96 -11.13 -12.66
N ALA A 162 -5.26 -10.25 -13.61
CA ALA A 162 -6.63 -9.87 -13.94
C ALA A 162 -7.46 -11.08 -14.39
N SER A 163 -6.86 -11.99 -15.18
CA SER A 163 -7.53 -13.23 -15.57
C SER A 163 -7.82 -14.14 -14.38
N ILE A 164 -6.87 -14.30 -13.46
CA ILE A 164 -7.07 -15.09 -12.23
C ILE A 164 -8.22 -14.48 -11.40
N PHE A 165 -8.23 -13.17 -11.19
CA PHE A 165 -9.27 -12.49 -10.41
C PHE A 165 -10.64 -12.63 -11.06
N ASN A 166 -10.74 -12.49 -12.39
CA ASN A 166 -11.99 -12.71 -13.11
C ASN A 166 -12.50 -14.14 -12.93
N ASN A 167 -11.61 -15.14 -12.97
CA ASN A 167 -11.99 -16.55 -12.82
C ASN A 167 -12.53 -16.90 -11.42
N ILE A 168 -12.07 -16.18 -10.39
CA ILE A 168 -12.53 -16.37 -9.00
C ILE A 168 -13.59 -15.36 -8.57
N GLY A 169 -14.09 -14.52 -9.49
CA GLY A 169 -15.10 -13.50 -9.20
C GLY A 169 -14.62 -12.38 -8.25
N LYS A 170 -13.30 -12.10 -8.21
CA LYS A 170 -12.73 -11.04 -7.37
C LYS A 170 -12.62 -9.74 -8.17
N ASP A 171 -13.47 -8.78 -7.89
CA ASP A 171 -13.60 -7.51 -8.59
C ASP A 171 -13.13 -6.28 -7.77
N ASN A 172 -12.84 -6.48 -6.48
CA ASN A 172 -12.43 -5.43 -5.55
C ASN A 172 -10.95 -5.02 -5.73
N TYR A 173 -10.48 -4.86 -6.97
CA TYR A 173 -9.13 -4.37 -7.24
C TYR A 173 -9.12 -3.22 -8.25
N LYS A 174 -8.13 -2.33 -8.09
CA LYS A 174 -7.84 -1.22 -9.00
C LYS A 174 -6.40 -1.29 -9.49
N ILE A 175 -6.17 -0.75 -10.69
CA ILE A 175 -4.85 -0.69 -11.32
C ILE A 175 -4.41 0.77 -11.40
N LEU A 176 -3.29 1.07 -10.75
CA LEU A 176 -2.57 2.34 -10.86
C LEU A 176 -1.37 2.14 -11.80
N LEU A 177 -1.41 2.77 -12.96
CA LEU A 177 -0.24 2.87 -13.83
C LEU A 177 0.67 3.98 -13.30
N TYR A 178 1.85 3.60 -12.83
CA TYR A 178 2.85 4.53 -12.31
C TYR A 178 3.99 4.68 -13.31
N GLU A 179 3.97 5.75 -14.09
CA GLU A 179 4.99 6.06 -15.11
C GLU A 179 6.12 6.92 -14.57
N ALA A 180 6.00 7.44 -13.35
CA ALA A 180 6.97 8.37 -12.77
C ALA A 180 8.22 7.67 -12.16
N THR A 181 8.52 6.44 -12.54
CA THR A 181 9.74 5.72 -12.14
C THR A 181 10.99 6.25 -12.85
N ASN A 182 10.82 6.89 -14.01
CA ASN A 182 11.91 7.54 -14.75
C ASN A 182 11.36 8.75 -15.55
N SER A 183 12.24 9.54 -16.15
CA SER A 183 11.88 10.71 -16.96
C SER A 183 11.46 10.36 -18.40
N ILE A 184 11.61 9.10 -18.80
CA ILE A 184 11.30 8.63 -20.15
C ILE A 184 9.84 8.16 -20.15
N ARG A 185 9.08 8.57 -21.17
CA ARG A 185 7.71 8.12 -21.36
C ARG A 185 7.68 6.59 -21.53
N GLY A 186 6.64 5.96 -20.99
CA GLY A 186 6.40 4.54 -21.15
C GLY A 186 6.29 4.11 -22.62
N PHE A 187 6.60 2.86 -22.90
CA PHE A 187 6.71 2.32 -24.26
C PHE A 187 5.34 2.17 -24.95
N TYR A 188 4.29 1.86 -24.18
CA TYR A 188 2.95 1.57 -24.71
C TYR A 188 2.01 2.76 -24.54
N SER A 189 1.16 2.99 -25.58
CA SER A 189 0.05 3.95 -25.49
C SER A 189 -1.07 3.42 -24.57
N GLU A 190 -1.99 4.27 -24.15
CA GLU A 190 -3.18 3.86 -23.38
C GLU A 190 -4.01 2.79 -24.12
N LEU A 191 -4.11 2.90 -25.44
CA LEU A 191 -4.83 1.92 -26.29
C LEU A 191 -4.12 0.57 -26.29
N ASP A 192 -2.78 0.56 -26.40
CA ASP A 192 -1.98 -0.67 -26.31
C ASP A 192 -2.15 -1.34 -24.96
N ILE A 193 -2.06 -0.56 -23.87
CA ILE A 193 -2.22 -1.04 -22.50
C ILE A 193 -3.61 -1.67 -22.32
N LYS A 194 -4.67 -0.98 -22.75
CA LYS A 194 -6.04 -1.51 -22.72
C LYS A 194 -6.15 -2.83 -23.49
N THR A 195 -5.56 -2.90 -24.69
CA THR A 195 -5.58 -4.10 -25.53
C THR A 195 -4.84 -5.27 -24.86
N ILE A 196 -3.67 -5.00 -24.25
CA ILE A 196 -2.87 -6.01 -23.54
C ILE A 196 -3.61 -6.50 -22.30
N LEU A 197 -4.09 -5.60 -21.45
CA LEU A 197 -4.76 -5.93 -20.19
C LEU A 197 -6.19 -6.46 -20.39
N LYS A 198 -6.81 -6.23 -21.54
CA LYS A 198 -8.24 -6.43 -21.83
C LYS A 198 -9.16 -5.62 -20.90
N ARG A 199 -8.64 -4.56 -20.29
CA ARG A 199 -9.37 -3.59 -19.45
C ARG A 199 -8.62 -2.27 -19.41
N ASN A 200 -9.30 -1.19 -18.99
CA ASN A 200 -8.63 0.08 -18.71
C ASN A 200 -7.81 -0.02 -17.42
N VAL A 201 -6.76 0.80 -17.30
CA VAL A 201 -6.20 1.15 -16.00
C VAL A 201 -7.16 2.13 -15.32
N ASP A 202 -7.25 2.06 -13.98
CA ASP A 202 -8.18 2.93 -13.25
C ASP A 202 -7.60 4.34 -13.07
N TYR A 203 -6.28 4.42 -12.83
CA TYR A 203 -5.57 5.69 -12.64
C TYR A 203 -4.17 5.64 -13.25
N THR A 204 -3.67 6.80 -13.68
CA THR A 204 -2.30 6.94 -14.21
C THR A 204 -1.60 8.11 -13.53
N ILE A 205 -0.46 7.85 -12.87
CA ILE A 205 0.50 8.88 -12.45
C ILE A 205 1.51 9.05 -13.58
N PRO A 206 1.49 10.20 -14.29
CA PRO A 206 2.29 10.37 -15.49
C PRO A 206 3.79 10.55 -15.18
N ASN A 207 4.63 10.30 -16.17
CA ASN A 207 6.08 10.49 -16.08
C ASN A 207 6.50 11.94 -15.81
N THR A 208 5.65 12.92 -16.08
CA THR A 208 5.87 14.33 -15.72
C THR A 208 5.95 14.55 -14.20
N PHE A 209 5.55 13.55 -13.41
CA PHE A 209 5.72 13.53 -11.95
C PHE A 209 7.07 12.95 -11.51
N PHE A 210 7.92 12.55 -12.43
CA PHE A 210 9.25 12.04 -12.09
C PHE A 210 10.06 13.06 -11.29
N ILE A 211 10.60 12.63 -10.16
CA ILE A 211 11.43 13.47 -9.27
C ILE A 211 12.86 12.98 -9.36
N LYS A 212 13.71 13.73 -10.08
CA LYS A 212 15.13 13.38 -10.33
C LYS A 212 15.92 13.07 -9.04
N ASN A 213 15.60 13.77 -7.96
CA ASN A 213 16.31 13.64 -6.68
C ASN A 213 15.35 13.18 -5.57
N ILE A 214 14.56 12.14 -5.82
CA ILE A 214 13.58 11.62 -4.85
C ILE A 214 14.26 11.19 -3.54
N ASP A 215 15.49 10.69 -3.61
CA ASP A 215 16.27 10.21 -2.46
C ASP A 215 16.45 11.28 -1.38
N LYS A 216 16.52 12.56 -1.76
CA LYS A 216 16.62 13.63 -0.76
C LYS A 216 15.38 13.75 0.14
N TYR A 217 14.21 13.35 -0.34
CA TYR A 217 12.96 13.31 0.42
C TYR A 217 12.89 12.05 1.28
N ILE A 218 13.33 10.91 0.71
CA ILE A 218 13.48 9.64 1.41
C ILE A 218 14.48 9.80 2.57
N LEU A 219 15.65 10.40 2.33
CA LEU A 219 16.64 10.65 3.38
C LEU A 219 16.13 11.52 4.52
N LYS A 220 15.11 12.36 4.28
CA LYS A 220 14.46 13.19 5.30
C LYS A 220 13.23 12.53 5.94
N GLY A 221 12.84 11.34 5.50
CA GLY A 221 11.63 10.68 5.97
C GLY A 221 10.34 11.39 5.55
N GLU A 222 10.32 12.06 4.40
CA GLU A 222 9.22 12.94 4.01
C GLU A 222 8.25 12.27 3.03
N ILE A 223 6.96 12.26 3.36
CA ILE A 223 5.88 11.89 2.42
C ILE A 223 5.65 13.06 1.46
N LEU A 224 5.80 12.81 0.15
CA LEU A 224 5.75 13.87 -0.88
C LEU A 224 4.44 14.65 -0.90
N THR A 225 3.31 13.98 -0.69
CA THR A 225 1.99 14.63 -0.63
C THR A 225 1.83 15.56 0.59
N LEU A 226 2.65 15.41 1.63
CA LEU A 226 2.68 16.24 2.83
C LEU A 226 3.77 17.30 2.80
N ASN A 227 4.76 17.18 1.92
CA ASN A 227 5.92 18.06 1.89
C ASN A 227 5.56 19.48 1.49
N LYS A 228 5.85 20.46 2.35
CA LYS A 228 5.58 21.89 2.09
C LYS A 228 6.57 22.53 1.10
N GLY A 229 7.78 22.00 1.04
CA GLY A 229 8.85 22.49 0.15
C GLY A 229 8.75 21.91 -1.27
N TYR A 230 8.03 20.82 -1.44
CA TYR A 230 7.73 20.21 -2.72
C TYR A 230 6.26 20.45 -3.09
N LYS A 231 6.02 21.43 -3.97
CA LYS A 231 4.67 21.65 -4.49
C LYS A 231 4.36 20.56 -5.52
N MET A 232 3.70 19.51 -5.08
CA MET A 232 3.16 18.51 -6.00
C MET A 232 2.28 19.19 -7.05
N ASN A 233 2.46 18.81 -8.32
CA ASN A 233 1.63 19.31 -9.41
C ASN A 233 0.14 19.08 -9.08
N LYS A 234 -0.69 20.11 -9.26
CA LYS A 234 -2.13 20.07 -8.96
C LYS A 234 -2.84 18.91 -9.68
N LYS A 235 -2.46 18.60 -10.92
CA LYS A 235 -3.00 17.46 -11.68
C LYS A 235 -2.73 16.13 -10.99
N VAL A 236 -1.50 15.91 -10.54
CA VAL A 236 -1.11 14.68 -9.84
C VAL A 236 -1.78 14.58 -8.47
N MET A 237 -1.87 15.69 -7.73
CA MET A 237 -2.60 15.71 -6.46
C MET A 237 -4.08 15.35 -6.66
N ASN A 238 -4.72 15.85 -7.71
CA ASN A 238 -6.10 15.51 -8.04
C ASN A 238 -6.27 14.02 -8.37
N ILE A 239 -5.28 13.40 -9.04
CA ILE A 239 -5.30 11.96 -9.32
C ILE A 239 -5.24 11.18 -8.00
N TYR A 240 -4.33 11.52 -7.09
CA TYR A 240 -4.27 10.87 -5.78
C TYR A 240 -5.54 11.09 -4.96
N ASN A 241 -6.12 12.29 -4.97
CA ASN A 241 -7.38 12.58 -4.28
C ASN A 241 -8.53 11.72 -4.84
N SER A 242 -8.66 11.64 -6.16
CA SER A 242 -9.70 10.82 -6.81
C SER A 242 -9.50 9.33 -6.53
N LEU A 243 -8.26 8.84 -6.59
CA LEU A 243 -7.91 7.47 -6.23
C LEU A 243 -8.27 7.19 -4.76
N ALA A 244 -7.86 8.06 -3.84
CA ALA A 244 -8.13 7.92 -2.41
C ALA A 244 -9.64 7.85 -2.11
N LEU A 245 -10.44 8.73 -2.72
CA LEU A 245 -11.89 8.72 -2.58
C LEU A 245 -12.50 7.43 -3.12
N SER A 246 -12.07 6.98 -4.29
CA SER A 246 -12.60 5.75 -4.92
C SER A 246 -12.26 4.47 -4.15
N LEU A 247 -11.23 4.50 -3.30
CA LEU A 247 -10.86 3.39 -2.43
C LEU A 247 -11.60 3.43 -1.07
N LEU A 248 -12.29 4.54 -0.74
CA LEU A 248 -13.17 4.66 0.43
C LEU A 248 -14.63 4.30 0.11
N GLU A 249 -15.01 4.27 -1.16
CA GLU A 249 -16.35 3.88 -1.56
C GLU A 249 -16.56 2.40 -1.19
N GLN A 250 -17.60 2.12 -0.43
CA GLN A 250 -17.95 0.73 -0.10
C GLN A 250 -18.32 0.00 -1.38
N VAL A 251 -17.72 -1.16 -1.63
CA VAL A 251 -18.21 -2.09 -2.64
C VAL A 251 -19.63 -2.47 -2.22
N LYS A 252 -20.62 -1.96 -2.94
CA LYS A 252 -22.01 -2.42 -2.77
C LYS A 252 -22.06 -3.85 -3.30
N TYR A 253 -21.94 -4.81 -2.41
CA TYR A 253 -22.34 -6.18 -2.75
C TYR A 253 -23.86 -6.13 -2.96
N GLU A 254 -24.32 -6.16 -4.19
CA GLU A 254 -25.69 -6.57 -4.49
C GLU A 254 -25.86 -7.99 -3.95
N LYS A 255 -26.81 -8.14 -3.04
CA LYS A 255 -27.19 -9.42 -2.43
C LYS A 255 -27.90 -10.31 -3.45
#